data_3f0c29839d141da4920451d1c0bed6e1
#
_entry.id   3f0c29839d141da4920451d1c0bed6e1
#
_cell.length_a   1.000
_cell.length_b   1.000
_cell.length_c   1.000
_cell.angle_alpha   90.00
_cell.angle_beta   90.00
_cell.angle_gamma   90.00
#
_symmetry.space_group_name_H-M   'P 1'
#
loop_
_entity.id
_entity.type
_entity.pdbx_description
1 polymer ?
#
loop_
_entity_poly.entity_id
_entity_poly.type
_entity_poly.pdbx_seq_one_letter_code
_entity_poly.pdbx_strand_id
1 'polypeptide(L)'
;MNTNLIEELSNLKPADLDAGQVFSGKPSGTTINRSNQYNLSLTGDKTGKITLNNDVINANITSENINLTLGKNTALENSSLTINSGSLSFINNIAEPQFIQSTHINGNINLAVDVNLATSTMDTLPNNTTVAPSAQINITTLNLLNDSPQNKTTIPFAPPEYAQNVTYSGPSPIAYSPLYKYNVSYNPEDGFFSFIRGGASSSNPSDNYNPAVLAPSVATQAGAYSTQLQTFNYAFQHSDNFMNLPYLERLTLKSQNKYALSPTGDATDVGTLSPLFTKEENAGLWLKPYASFESIPLNNGPKVSNINYGTLIGHDSELTPIKHGFDRVLTSYIGYNGASQRFNGVDAYQNGALIGQTITLYKNNFFNATTASFGASTGSSTNMYGSEHYTMLLAGIANKAGYNLEFKNGKIILQPSFLISYTFVNTFDYNNSAGLRIKSDPLHAIQLAPGIKLIANTKSGWQPYLAISMIWNILDKTNVKANDTRLPEMSIDPYLQYGLGLQKTLKNNYLAYAQAMIHSGGRNGISLSAGLRWKIGKNK
;
A
#
# COMPACT_ATOMS: atom_id res chain seq x y z
N MET A 1 -26.44 -29.52 -2.03
CA MET A 1 -27.44 -29.57 -0.96
C MET A 1 -27.92 -28.15 -0.68
N ASN A 2 -29.22 -27.96 -0.58
CA ASN A 2 -29.83 -26.63 -0.52
C ASN A 2 -29.53 -25.99 0.85
N THR A 3 -29.07 -24.77 0.91
CA THR A 3 -28.84 -23.99 2.15
C THR A 3 -30.07 -23.95 3.07
N ASN A 4 -31.26 -24.12 2.50
CA ASN A 4 -32.51 -24.18 3.23
C ASN A 4 -32.65 -25.41 4.17
N LEU A 5 -31.96 -26.52 3.88
CA LEU A 5 -32.03 -27.74 4.71
C LEU A 5 -31.34 -27.55 6.07
N ILE A 6 -30.28 -26.71 6.12
CA ILE A 6 -29.55 -26.42 7.37
C ILE A 6 -30.38 -25.51 8.28
N GLU A 7 -31.06 -24.54 7.69
CA GLU A 7 -31.96 -23.62 8.41
C GLU A 7 -33.21 -24.37 8.94
N GLU A 8 -33.74 -25.33 8.18
CA GLU A 8 -34.82 -26.22 8.63
C GLU A 8 -34.37 -27.14 9.78
N LEU A 9 -33.18 -27.76 9.69
CA LEU A 9 -32.63 -28.60 10.76
C LEU A 9 -32.34 -27.84 12.05
N SER A 10 -31.91 -26.56 11.95
CA SER A 10 -31.66 -25.72 13.13
C SER A 10 -32.95 -25.25 13.85
N ASN A 11 -34.08 -25.27 13.16
CA ASN A 11 -35.39 -24.82 13.68
C ASN A 11 -36.31 -25.98 14.11
N LEU A 12 -35.93 -27.25 13.87
CA LEU A 12 -36.72 -28.39 14.29
C LEU A 12 -36.80 -28.50 15.82
N LYS A 13 -38.01 -28.64 16.34
CA LYS A 13 -38.23 -28.93 17.74
C LYS A 13 -38.09 -30.45 17.97
N PRO A 14 -37.65 -30.91 19.15
CA PRO A 14 -37.51 -32.31 19.46
C PRO A 14 -38.78 -33.16 19.27
N ALA A 15 -39.95 -32.51 19.41
CA ALA A 15 -41.27 -33.17 19.21
C ALA A 15 -41.56 -33.47 17.73
N ASP A 16 -40.85 -32.88 16.79
CA ASP A 16 -41.05 -33.03 15.34
C ASP A 16 -40.18 -34.10 14.73
N LEU A 17 -39.38 -34.84 15.55
CA LEU A 17 -38.41 -35.82 15.08
C LEU A 17 -38.76 -37.24 15.44
N ASP A 18 -38.77 -38.13 14.43
CA ASP A 18 -38.88 -39.57 14.65
C ASP A 18 -37.54 -40.18 15.05
N ALA A 19 -37.58 -41.38 15.66
CA ALA A 19 -36.36 -42.13 15.97
C ALA A 19 -35.51 -42.36 14.70
N GLY A 20 -34.24 -41.92 14.71
CA GLY A 20 -33.32 -42.01 13.56
C GLY A 20 -33.09 -40.68 12.86
N GLN A 21 -33.74 -39.61 13.23
CA GLN A 21 -33.44 -38.23 12.76
C GLN A 21 -32.49 -37.50 13.72
N VAL A 22 -31.75 -36.55 13.22
CA VAL A 22 -30.79 -35.76 14.01
C VAL A 22 -31.27 -34.33 14.14
N PHE A 23 -31.03 -33.76 15.28
CA PHE A 23 -31.28 -32.35 15.54
C PHE A 23 -30.09 -31.70 16.25
N SER A 24 -29.90 -30.43 15.98
CA SER A 24 -28.97 -29.57 16.66
C SER A 24 -29.71 -28.67 17.64
N GLY A 25 -29.10 -28.41 18.80
CA GLY A 25 -29.64 -27.54 19.81
C GLY A 25 -30.10 -28.24 21.09
N LYS A 26 -29.95 -27.56 22.22
CA LYS A 26 -30.42 -28.03 23.53
C LYS A 26 -31.89 -27.69 23.67
N PRO A 27 -32.81 -28.69 23.64
CA PRO A 27 -34.22 -28.38 23.77
C PRO A 27 -34.53 -27.85 25.16
N SER A 28 -35.03 -26.63 25.21
CA SER A 28 -35.50 -26.08 26.47
C SER A 28 -36.87 -26.68 26.80
N GLY A 29 -36.94 -27.50 27.85
CA GLY A 29 -38.19 -27.97 28.43
C GLY A 29 -38.70 -29.35 27.96
N THR A 30 -37.97 -30.13 27.19
CA THR A 30 -38.37 -31.48 26.81
C THR A 30 -37.35 -32.50 27.35
N THR A 31 -37.84 -33.52 28.07
CA THR A 31 -36.98 -34.64 28.50
C THR A 31 -36.78 -35.56 27.32
N ILE A 32 -35.64 -35.46 26.66
CA ILE A 32 -35.23 -36.44 25.62
C ILE A 32 -34.79 -37.71 26.32
N ASN A 33 -35.30 -38.87 25.89
CA ASN A 33 -34.78 -40.14 26.36
C ASN A 33 -33.37 -40.33 25.83
N ARG A 34 -32.34 -40.10 26.66
CA ARG A 34 -30.91 -40.14 26.32
C ARG A 34 -30.40 -41.52 25.94
N SER A 35 -31.24 -42.53 25.96
CA SER A 35 -30.86 -43.91 25.56
C SER A 35 -30.95 -44.16 24.04
N ASN A 36 -31.61 -43.33 23.27
CA ASN A 36 -31.71 -43.46 21.83
C ASN A 36 -30.61 -42.66 21.13
N GLN A 37 -29.79 -43.35 20.32
CA GLN A 37 -28.83 -42.73 19.41
C GLN A 37 -29.46 -42.50 18.04
N TYR A 38 -29.26 -41.33 17.48
CA TYR A 38 -29.74 -40.96 16.16
C TYR A 38 -28.59 -41.08 15.15
N ASN A 39 -28.89 -41.48 13.92
CA ASN A 39 -27.92 -41.59 12.85
C ASN A 39 -28.09 -40.47 11.84
N LEU A 40 -27.06 -39.63 11.66
CA LEU A 40 -27.01 -38.56 10.68
C LEU A 40 -25.97 -38.89 9.62
N SER A 41 -26.40 -39.02 8.37
CA SER A 41 -25.52 -39.21 7.23
C SER A 41 -25.42 -37.91 6.43
N LEU A 42 -24.23 -37.33 6.37
CA LEU A 42 -23.90 -36.13 5.62
C LEU A 42 -23.10 -36.52 4.39
N THR A 43 -23.72 -36.49 3.22
CA THR A 43 -23.11 -36.92 1.97
C THR A 43 -23.13 -35.78 0.95
N GLY A 44 -22.06 -35.60 0.21
CA GLY A 44 -21.93 -34.54 -0.79
C GLY A 44 -21.02 -34.88 -1.94
N ASP A 45 -20.72 -33.88 -2.77
CA ASP A 45 -19.85 -33.96 -3.96
C ASP A 45 -18.47 -33.27 -3.75
N LYS A 46 -18.04 -33.08 -2.51
CA LYS A 46 -16.86 -32.34 -2.07
C LYS A 46 -16.99 -30.79 -2.14
N THR A 47 -18.05 -30.26 -2.74
CA THR A 47 -18.30 -28.80 -2.78
C THR A 47 -19.29 -28.35 -1.71
N GLY A 48 -20.15 -29.24 -1.23
CA GLY A 48 -21.11 -28.99 -0.18
C GLY A 48 -20.45 -28.59 1.13
N LYS A 49 -21.05 -27.62 1.85
CA LYS A 49 -20.61 -27.15 3.17
C LYS A 49 -21.73 -27.30 4.16
N ILE A 50 -21.44 -27.85 5.33
CA ILE A 50 -22.36 -27.94 6.46
C ILE A 50 -21.66 -27.35 7.67
N THR A 51 -22.33 -26.48 8.41
CA THR A 51 -21.86 -25.93 9.68
C THR A 51 -22.81 -26.34 10.78
N LEU A 52 -22.29 -26.99 11.81
CA LEU A 52 -23.03 -27.27 13.05
C LEU A 52 -22.69 -26.13 14.03
N ASN A 53 -23.69 -25.36 14.42
CA ASN A 53 -23.51 -24.20 15.30
C ASN A 53 -24.06 -24.41 16.71
N ASN A 54 -24.70 -25.55 16.96
CA ASN A 54 -25.29 -25.90 18.24
C ASN A 54 -24.84 -27.30 18.67
N ASP A 55 -25.00 -27.59 19.96
CA ASP A 55 -24.72 -28.90 20.51
C ASP A 55 -25.53 -29.98 19.82
N VAL A 56 -24.89 -31.09 19.53
CA VAL A 56 -25.53 -32.30 18.99
C VAL A 56 -25.40 -33.41 20.05
N ILE A 57 -26.53 -33.97 20.42
CA ILE A 57 -26.62 -34.90 21.55
C ILE A 57 -27.14 -36.28 21.06
N ASN A 58 -26.47 -37.34 21.52
CA ASN A 58 -26.84 -38.74 21.25
C ASN A 58 -26.89 -39.06 19.74
N ALA A 59 -25.94 -38.61 18.93
CA ALA A 59 -25.91 -38.80 17.51
C ALA A 59 -24.70 -39.60 17.02
N ASN A 60 -24.90 -40.45 16.05
CA ASN A 60 -23.83 -41.03 15.24
C ASN A 60 -23.79 -40.28 13.90
N ILE A 61 -22.82 -39.40 13.74
CA ILE A 61 -22.68 -38.59 12.54
C ILE A 61 -21.70 -39.26 11.60
N THR A 62 -22.11 -39.51 10.35
CA THR A 62 -21.22 -40.00 9.29
C THR A 62 -21.10 -38.92 8.23
N SER A 63 -19.86 -38.54 7.89
CA SER A 63 -19.54 -37.51 6.89
C SER A 63 -18.77 -38.13 5.73
N GLU A 64 -19.25 -37.88 4.51
CA GLU A 64 -18.63 -38.38 3.27
C GLU A 64 -18.69 -37.32 2.16
N ASN A 65 -17.53 -36.99 1.58
CA ASN A 65 -17.37 -36.03 0.49
C ASN A 65 -18.03 -34.67 0.75
N ILE A 66 -17.96 -34.17 2.00
CA ILE A 66 -18.53 -32.91 2.40
C ILE A 66 -17.54 -32.10 3.25
N ASN A 67 -17.71 -30.78 3.27
CA ASN A 67 -16.94 -29.86 4.12
C ASN A 67 -17.77 -29.60 5.40
N LEU A 68 -17.41 -30.28 6.48
CA LEU A 68 -18.06 -30.15 7.78
C LEU A 68 -17.31 -29.12 8.64
N THR A 69 -18.01 -28.16 9.20
CA THR A 69 -17.48 -27.19 10.16
C THR A 69 -18.19 -27.37 11.50
N LEU A 70 -17.42 -27.46 12.58
CA LEU A 70 -17.94 -27.36 13.95
C LEU A 70 -17.76 -25.92 14.44
N GLY A 71 -18.88 -25.27 14.68
CA GLY A 71 -18.91 -23.87 15.10
C GLY A 71 -18.57 -23.70 16.58
N LYS A 72 -18.48 -22.45 17.02
CA LYS A 72 -18.05 -22.03 18.37
C LYS A 72 -18.84 -22.66 19.52
N ASN A 73 -20.11 -22.94 19.31
CA ASN A 73 -21.01 -23.43 20.36
C ASN A 73 -21.38 -24.92 20.13
N THR A 74 -20.57 -25.65 19.39
CA THR A 74 -20.87 -27.02 19.05
C THR A 74 -20.09 -28.00 19.94
N ALA A 75 -20.81 -28.73 20.76
CA ALA A 75 -20.32 -29.94 21.43
C ALA A 75 -21.07 -31.16 20.89
N LEU A 76 -20.36 -32.27 20.68
CA LEU A 76 -20.96 -33.54 20.27
C LEU A 76 -21.10 -34.44 21.50
N GLU A 77 -22.04 -34.10 22.38
CA GLU A 77 -22.26 -34.79 23.65
C GLU A 77 -22.82 -36.20 23.40
N ASN A 78 -22.20 -37.20 24.00
CA ASN A 78 -22.59 -38.62 23.87
C ASN A 78 -22.76 -39.04 22.40
N SER A 79 -21.95 -38.44 21.51
CA SER A 79 -22.08 -38.57 20.06
C SER A 79 -20.76 -39.04 19.44
N SER A 80 -20.86 -39.78 18.33
CA SER A 80 -19.70 -40.21 17.54
C SER A 80 -19.66 -39.48 16.18
N LEU A 81 -18.45 -39.23 15.70
CA LEU A 81 -18.21 -38.65 14.38
C LEU A 81 -17.37 -39.59 13.54
N THR A 82 -17.93 -40.09 12.45
CA THR A 82 -17.22 -40.93 11.48
C THR A 82 -16.99 -40.14 10.21
N ILE A 83 -15.75 -40.02 9.76
CA ILE A 83 -15.40 -39.30 8.53
C ILE A 83 -14.78 -40.27 7.54
N ASN A 84 -15.48 -40.51 6.45
CA ASN A 84 -15.01 -41.38 5.37
C ASN A 84 -14.20 -40.62 4.32
N SER A 85 -14.51 -39.32 4.10
CA SER A 85 -13.78 -38.43 3.20
C SER A 85 -14.32 -37.00 3.30
N GLY A 86 -13.56 -36.03 2.71
CA GLY A 86 -13.97 -34.64 2.68
C GLY A 86 -13.10 -33.76 3.53
N SER A 87 -13.67 -32.73 4.16
CA SER A 87 -12.92 -31.86 5.07
C SER A 87 -13.66 -31.64 6.39
N LEU A 88 -12.86 -31.47 7.44
CA LEU A 88 -13.33 -31.08 8.78
C LEU A 88 -12.67 -29.76 9.16
N SER A 89 -13.45 -28.83 9.69
CA SER A 89 -12.94 -27.54 10.16
C SER A 89 -13.39 -27.30 11.59
N PHE A 90 -12.42 -26.97 12.43
CA PHE A 90 -12.62 -26.52 13.80
C PHE A 90 -12.44 -24.99 13.94
N ILE A 91 -12.27 -24.27 12.82
CA ILE A 91 -12.06 -22.82 12.84
C ILE A 91 -13.29 -22.11 13.39
N ASN A 92 -13.18 -21.70 14.65
CA ASN A 92 -14.22 -20.99 15.38
C ASN A 92 -13.65 -19.83 16.25
N ASN A 93 -12.35 -19.55 16.09
CA ASN A 93 -11.54 -18.60 16.87
C ASN A 93 -11.33 -19.00 18.34
N ILE A 94 -11.40 -20.28 18.66
CA ILE A 94 -11.08 -20.85 19.97
C ILE A 94 -10.19 -22.07 19.76
N ALA A 95 -8.94 -22.02 20.22
CA ALA A 95 -7.98 -23.09 20.11
C ALA A 95 -8.06 -24.01 21.33
N GLU A 96 -8.83 -25.07 21.24
CA GLU A 96 -9.08 -26.02 22.33
C GLU A 96 -9.35 -27.44 21.80
N PRO A 97 -9.12 -28.49 22.60
CA PRO A 97 -9.54 -29.85 22.25
C PRO A 97 -11.05 -29.92 22.01
N GLN A 98 -11.45 -30.63 20.95
CA GLN A 98 -12.87 -30.74 20.61
C GLN A 98 -13.60 -31.72 21.54
N PHE A 99 -14.80 -31.32 21.97
CA PHE A 99 -15.66 -32.14 22.83
C PHE A 99 -16.52 -33.10 21.98
N ILE A 100 -15.91 -34.19 21.53
CA ILE A 100 -16.56 -35.28 20.80
C ILE A 100 -16.30 -36.58 21.56
N GLN A 101 -17.33 -37.43 21.78
CA GLN A 101 -17.15 -38.66 22.55
C GLN A 101 -16.20 -39.63 21.84
N SER A 102 -16.34 -39.79 20.52
CA SER A 102 -15.42 -40.58 19.71
C SER A 102 -15.38 -40.09 18.27
N THR A 103 -14.20 -40.23 17.64
CA THR A 103 -14.01 -39.88 16.23
C THR A 103 -13.38 -41.05 15.50
N HIS A 104 -13.92 -41.38 14.32
CA HIS A 104 -13.41 -42.46 13.46
C HIS A 104 -13.07 -41.86 12.09
N ILE A 105 -11.81 -41.92 11.70
CA ILE A 105 -11.34 -41.42 10.40
C ILE A 105 -11.00 -42.65 9.53
N ASN A 106 -11.87 -42.93 8.57
CA ASN A 106 -11.76 -44.12 7.71
C ASN A 106 -11.07 -43.84 6.37
N GLY A 107 -11.00 -42.59 5.94
CA GLY A 107 -10.38 -42.19 4.68
C GLY A 107 -9.60 -40.88 4.78
N ASN A 108 -9.12 -40.41 3.62
CA ASN A 108 -8.32 -39.17 3.57
C ASN A 108 -9.19 -37.96 3.80
N ILE A 109 -8.79 -37.10 4.75
CA ILE A 109 -9.49 -35.89 5.10
C ILE A 109 -8.55 -34.66 5.08
N ASN A 110 -9.12 -33.50 4.78
CA ASN A 110 -8.49 -32.22 5.01
C ASN A 110 -8.98 -31.64 6.33
N LEU A 111 -8.07 -31.16 7.17
CA LEU A 111 -8.40 -30.59 8.47
C LEU A 111 -7.93 -29.14 8.56
N ALA A 112 -8.80 -28.29 9.10
CA ALA A 112 -8.50 -26.89 9.42
C ALA A 112 -8.69 -26.65 10.92
N VAL A 113 -7.70 -26.00 11.56
CA VAL A 113 -7.65 -25.85 13.02
C VAL A 113 -7.26 -24.45 13.47
N ASP A 114 -7.79 -24.02 14.62
CA ASP A 114 -7.33 -22.84 15.33
C ASP A 114 -6.08 -23.16 16.18
N VAL A 115 -5.17 -22.17 16.24
CA VAL A 115 -3.94 -22.26 17.02
C VAL A 115 -3.75 -21.00 17.82
N ASN A 116 -3.58 -21.10 19.12
CA ASN A 116 -3.23 -19.99 20.00
C ASN A 116 -1.77 -20.13 20.46
N LEU A 117 -0.87 -19.38 19.84
CA LEU A 117 0.55 -19.44 20.14
C LEU A 117 0.91 -18.80 21.50
N ALA A 118 0.05 -17.92 22.04
CA ALA A 118 0.28 -17.30 23.34
C ALA A 118 0.11 -18.30 24.50
N THR A 119 -0.86 -19.20 24.36
CA THR A 119 -1.13 -20.26 25.36
C THR A 119 -0.51 -21.60 25.00
N SER A 120 0.08 -21.72 23.80
CA SER A 120 0.59 -22.97 23.24
C SER A 120 -0.49 -24.06 23.15
N THR A 121 -1.70 -23.68 22.71
CA THR A 121 -2.84 -24.57 22.52
C THR A 121 -3.28 -24.57 21.05
N MET A 122 -3.90 -25.65 20.61
CA MET A 122 -4.52 -25.76 19.30
C MET A 122 -5.70 -26.73 19.35
N ASP A 123 -6.58 -26.61 18.35
CA ASP A 123 -7.60 -27.62 18.14
C ASP A 123 -6.95 -28.97 17.90
N THR A 124 -7.41 -29.97 18.60
CA THR A 124 -6.98 -31.35 18.44
C THR A 124 -8.19 -32.25 18.25
N LEU A 125 -7.98 -33.36 17.60
CA LEU A 125 -8.96 -34.44 17.62
C LEU A 125 -9.10 -34.99 19.03
N PRO A 126 -10.31 -35.50 19.40
CA PRO A 126 -10.54 -36.12 20.72
C PRO A 126 -9.56 -37.24 21.03
N ASN A 127 -9.31 -37.49 22.29
CA ASN A 127 -8.42 -38.58 22.73
C ASN A 127 -8.91 -39.96 22.29
N ASN A 128 -10.22 -40.14 22.06
CA ASN A 128 -10.84 -41.38 21.57
C ASN A 128 -10.94 -41.37 20.02
N THR A 129 -9.95 -40.82 19.33
CA THR A 129 -9.88 -40.84 17.88
C THR A 129 -9.21 -42.13 17.40
N THR A 130 -9.84 -42.81 16.45
CA THR A 130 -9.25 -43.91 15.71
C THR A 130 -9.06 -43.52 14.25
N VAL A 131 -7.89 -43.84 13.71
CA VAL A 131 -7.55 -43.57 12.31
C VAL A 131 -7.27 -44.88 11.60
N ALA A 132 -7.95 -45.15 10.52
CA ALA A 132 -7.69 -46.32 9.73
C ALA A 132 -6.24 -46.29 9.19
N PRO A 133 -5.54 -47.43 9.09
CA PRO A 133 -4.13 -47.46 8.68
C PRO A 133 -3.86 -46.83 7.31
N SER A 134 -4.83 -46.87 6.40
CA SER A 134 -4.75 -46.25 5.07
C SER A 134 -5.23 -44.81 5.00
N ALA A 135 -5.82 -44.28 6.07
CA ALA A 135 -6.35 -42.92 6.11
C ALA A 135 -5.25 -41.92 6.37
N GLN A 136 -5.39 -40.72 5.79
CA GLN A 136 -4.48 -39.59 5.99
C GLN A 136 -5.25 -38.37 6.47
N ILE A 137 -4.73 -37.70 7.47
CA ILE A 137 -5.21 -36.42 7.98
C ILE A 137 -4.28 -35.33 7.47
N ASN A 138 -4.76 -34.58 6.50
CA ASN A 138 -3.99 -33.52 5.89
C ASN A 138 -4.38 -32.17 6.49
N ILE A 139 -3.51 -31.57 7.29
CA ILE A 139 -3.73 -30.22 7.84
C ILE A 139 -3.50 -29.21 6.70
N THR A 140 -4.59 -28.60 6.25
CA THR A 140 -4.56 -27.63 5.13
C THR A 140 -4.54 -26.19 5.59
N THR A 141 -5.08 -25.91 6.78
CA THR A 141 -5.23 -24.54 7.31
C THR A 141 -4.93 -24.50 8.79
N LEU A 142 -4.04 -23.59 9.16
CA LEU A 142 -3.75 -23.21 10.54
C LEU A 142 -4.15 -21.74 10.72
N ASN A 143 -5.19 -21.48 11.51
CA ASN A 143 -5.63 -20.14 11.85
C ASN A 143 -4.94 -19.71 13.16
N LEU A 144 -3.92 -18.86 13.06
CA LEU A 144 -3.16 -18.40 14.23
C LEU A 144 -3.88 -17.22 14.89
N LEU A 145 -4.44 -17.44 16.08
CA LEU A 145 -5.28 -16.48 16.79
C LEU A 145 -4.47 -15.39 17.50
N ASN A 146 -3.33 -15.76 18.09
CA ASN A 146 -2.50 -14.87 18.88
C ASN A 146 -1.01 -15.11 18.62
N ASP A 147 -0.20 -14.16 19.03
CA ASP A 147 1.25 -14.20 18.84
C ASP A 147 1.94 -14.96 19.99
N SER A 148 2.98 -15.70 19.66
CA SER A 148 3.84 -16.30 20.68
C SER A 148 4.72 -15.25 21.38
N PRO A 149 4.87 -15.28 22.70
CA PRO A 149 5.89 -14.49 23.39
C PRO A 149 7.32 -15.00 23.08
N GLN A 150 7.45 -16.22 22.56
CA GLN A 150 8.74 -16.88 22.26
C GLN A 150 9.02 -16.91 20.76
N ASN A 151 10.30 -17.04 20.39
CA ASN A 151 10.70 -17.18 18.98
C ASN A 151 10.39 -18.56 18.40
N LYS A 152 10.28 -19.57 19.25
CA LYS A 152 9.89 -20.93 18.89
C LYS A 152 8.85 -21.45 19.85
N THR A 153 7.75 -21.98 19.32
CA THR A 153 6.67 -22.64 20.07
C THR A 153 6.44 -24.01 19.48
N THR A 154 6.31 -25.02 20.32
CA THR A 154 5.93 -26.37 19.92
C THR A 154 4.62 -26.75 20.60
N ILE A 155 3.68 -27.33 19.83
CA ILE A 155 2.34 -27.67 20.31
C ILE A 155 2.03 -29.11 19.90
N PRO A 156 1.61 -29.98 20.84
CA PRO A 156 1.18 -31.33 20.53
C PRO A 156 -0.14 -31.30 19.73
N PHE A 157 -0.22 -32.10 18.69
CA PHE A 157 -1.43 -32.23 17.87
C PHE A 157 -1.96 -33.66 17.83
N ALA A 158 -1.11 -34.64 17.56
CA ALA A 158 -1.50 -36.03 17.40
C ALA A 158 -0.74 -36.93 18.36
N PRO A 159 -1.42 -37.84 19.06
CA PRO A 159 -0.74 -38.85 19.85
C PRO A 159 -0.01 -39.87 18.93
N PRO A 160 0.95 -40.65 19.48
CA PRO A 160 1.78 -41.57 18.69
C PRO A 160 0.99 -42.58 17.85
N GLU A 161 -0.21 -42.95 18.28
CA GLU A 161 -1.06 -43.97 17.65
C GLU A 161 -1.43 -43.62 16.19
N TYR A 162 -1.54 -42.34 15.86
CA TYR A 162 -1.85 -41.91 14.50
C TYR A 162 -1.02 -40.69 14.02
N ALA A 163 0.02 -40.33 14.73
CA ALA A 163 0.88 -39.19 14.33
C ALA A 163 1.47 -39.37 12.92
N GLN A 164 1.79 -40.59 12.52
CA GLN A 164 2.30 -40.94 11.20
C GLN A 164 1.23 -40.77 10.09
N ASN A 165 -0.04 -40.74 10.44
CA ASN A 165 -1.14 -40.51 9.50
C ASN A 165 -1.42 -39.02 9.25
N VAL A 166 -0.72 -38.14 9.94
CA VAL A 166 -0.89 -36.67 9.83
C VAL A 166 0.17 -36.11 8.90
N THR A 167 -0.25 -35.26 8.00
CA THR A 167 0.62 -34.47 7.13
C THR A 167 0.22 -33.00 7.20
N TYR A 168 1.19 -32.11 7.02
CA TYR A 168 0.93 -30.70 6.87
C TYR A 168 1.18 -30.28 5.42
N SER A 169 0.11 -29.92 4.72
CA SER A 169 0.15 -29.45 3.34
C SER A 169 -0.48 -28.06 3.18
N GLY A 170 -0.39 -27.23 4.20
CA GLY A 170 -0.78 -25.83 4.09
C GLY A 170 -0.16 -25.18 2.86
N PRO A 171 -0.70 -24.07 2.35
CA PRO A 171 -0.29 -23.44 1.09
C PRO A 171 1.19 -23.03 1.06
N SER A 172 1.85 -23.07 2.19
CA SER A 172 3.30 -22.83 2.37
C SER A 172 3.70 -23.34 3.75
N PRO A 173 4.98 -23.66 4.01
CA PRO A 173 5.47 -23.85 5.37
C PRO A 173 5.38 -22.55 6.21
N ILE A 174 4.57 -21.59 5.80
CA ILE A 174 4.40 -20.28 6.41
C ILE A 174 2.96 -20.11 6.87
N ALA A 175 2.78 -19.71 8.12
CA ALA A 175 1.52 -19.24 8.67
C ALA A 175 1.68 -17.83 9.25
N TYR A 176 0.59 -17.08 9.29
CA TYR A 176 0.55 -15.71 9.81
C TYR A 176 -0.35 -15.62 11.02
N SER A 177 0.20 -15.10 12.12
CA SER A 177 -0.61 -14.54 13.21
C SER A 177 -0.96 -13.07 12.89
N PRO A 178 -1.75 -12.41 13.71
CA PRO A 178 -2.03 -10.98 13.51
C PRO A 178 -0.80 -10.11 13.32
N LEU A 179 0.30 -10.39 14.05
CA LEU A 179 1.52 -9.55 14.04
C LEU A 179 2.68 -10.19 13.28
N TYR A 180 2.89 -11.51 13.42
CA TYR A 180 4.10 -12.15 12.95
C TYR A 180 3.86 -13.20 11.86
N LYS A 181 4.93 -13.52 11.17
CA LYS A 181 5.07 -14.64 10.26
C LYS A 181 5.78 -15.78 10.97
N TYR A 182 5.31 -17.00 10.78
CA TYR A 182 5.89 -18.20 11.33
C TYR A 182 6.22 -19.22 10.25
N ASN A 183 7.39 -19.84 10.35
CA ASN A 183 7.67 -21.10 9.66
C ASN A 183 7.07 -22.24 10.47
N VAL A 184 6.30 -23.07 9.81
CA VAL A 184 5.58 -24.18 10.41
C VAL A 184 6.14 -25.50 9.89
N SER A 185 6.36 -26.42 10.80
CA SER A 185 6.69 -27.82 10.49
C SER A 185 5.93 -28.76 11.41
N TYR A 186 5.55 -29.90 10.89
CA TYR A 186 4.98 -31.00 11.64
C TYR A 186 6.00 -32.14 11.70
N ASN A 187 6.21 -32.72 12.88
CA ASN A 187 7.04 -33.90 13.06
C ASN A 187 6.14 -35.14 13.31
N PRO A 188 6.07 -36.07 12.40
CA PRO A 188 5.23 -37.27 12.55
C PRO A 188 5.77 -38.28 13.58
N GLU A 189 7.02 -38.17 14.02
CA GLU A 189 7.60 -39.09 15.01
C GLU A 189 7.08 -38.79 16.43
N ASP A 190 6.86 -37.53 16.75
CA ASP A 190 6.39 -37.11 18.07
C ASP A 190 4.98 -36.47 18.07
N GLY A 191 4.40 -36.22 16.88
CA GLY A 191 3.06 -35.64 16.72
C GLY A 191 2.96 -34.15 17.01
N PHE A 192 4.07 -33.40 16.98
CA PHE A 192 4.11 -31.99 17.33
C PHE A 192 4.20 -31.07 16.12
N PHE A 193 3.50 -29.95 16.19
CA PHE A 193 3.78 -28.79 15.36
C PHE A 193 4.85 -27.90 15.98
N SER A 194 5.74 -27.39 15.14
CA SER A 194 6.74 -26.38 15.52
C SER A 194 6.48 -25.09 14.73
N PHE A 195 6.38 -23.98 15.47
CA PHE A 195 6.18 -22.63 14.93
C PHE A 195 7.42 -21.80 15.25
N ILE A 196 8.16 -21.38 14.23
CA ILE A 196 9.38 -20.57 14.40
C ILE A 196 9.11 -19.20 13.81
N ARG A 197 9.22 -18.14 14.63
CA ARG A 197 8.99 -16.75 14.21
C ARG A 197 10.02 -16.34 13.17
N GLY A 198 9.54 -15.75 12.10
CA GLY A 198 10.36 -15.26 10.99
C GLY A 198 10.88 -16.35 10.07
N GLY A 199 11.50 -15.92 9.00
CA GLY A 199 12.25 -16.80 8.10
C GLY A 199 13.66 -17.03 8.67
N ALA A 200 14.08 -18.28 8.78
CA ALA A 200 15.38 -18.65 9.36
C ALA A 200 16.61 -18.04 8.64
N SER A 201 16.44 -17.25 7.59
CA SER A 201 17.53 -16.74 6.76
C SER A 201 17.30 -15.36 6.11
N SER A 202 16.24 -14.62 6.44
CA SER A 202 16.05 -13.30 5.84
C SER A 202 16.86 -12.24 6.58
N SER A 203 17.70 -11.50 5.83
CA SER A 203 18.41 -10.32 6.33
C SER A 203 17.48 -9.10 6.49
N ASN A 204 16.24 -9.17 5.97
CA ASN A 204 15.29 -8.09 6.01
C ASN A 204 14.36 -8.22 7.24
N PRO A 205 14.40 -7.27 8.20
CA PRO A 205 13.58 -7.32 9.41
C PRO A 205 12.07 -7.44 9.16
N SER A 206 11.57 -6.87 8.07
CA SER A 206 10.13 -6.93 7.74
C SER A 206 9.63 -8.34 7.43
N ASP A 207 10.52 -9.25 7.01
CA ASP A 207 10.14 -10.64 6.69
C ASP A 207 9.73 -11.46 7.92
N ASN A 208 9.95 -10.94 9.13
CA ASN A 208 9.50 -11.54 10.37
C ASN A 208 8.04 -11.21 10.71
N TYR A 209 7.46 -10.25 10.02
CA TYR A 209 6.12 -9.73 10.33
C TYR A 209 5.08 -10.20 9.31
N ASN A 210 3.84 -10.19 9.75
CA ASN A 210 2.71 -10.32 8.84
C ASN A 210 2.67 -9.11 7.90
N PRO A 211 2.62 -9.29 6.57
CA PRO A 211 2.55 -8.16 5.64
C PRO A 211 1.42 -7.17 5.94
N ALA A 212 0.31 -7.63 6.49
CA ALA A 212 -0.83 -6.78 6.84
C ALA A 212 -0.46 -5.65 7.80
N VAL A 213 0.38 -5.91 8.83
CA VAL A 213 0.77 -4.87 9.80
C VAL A 213 1.77 -3.87 9.23
N LEU A 214 2.40 -4.16 8.11
CA LEU A 214 3.36 -3.28 7.45
C LEU A 214 2.67 -2.20 6.59
N ALA A 215 1.37 -2.36 6.30
CA ALA A 215 0.61 -1.47 5.43
C ALA A 215 0.72 0.03 5.81
N PRO A 216 0.62 0.46 7.08
CA PRO A 216 0.74 1.86 7.44
C PRO A 216 2.14 2.44 7.18
N SER A 217 3.21 1.68 7.43
CA SER A 217 4.57 2.11 7.09
C SER A 217 4.78 2.27 5.59
N VAL A 218 4.27 1.32 4.79
CA VAL A 218 4.31 1.37 3.33
C VAL A 218 3.48 2.53 2.79
N ALA A 219 2.26 2.73 3.29
CA ALA A 219 1.40 3.83 2.87
C ALA A 219 2.03 5.21 3.19
N THR A 220 2.71 5.34 4.32
CA THR A 220 3.42 6.56 4.68
C THR A 220 4.61 6.80 3.76
N GLN A 221 5.50 5.82 3.56
CA GLN A 221 6.74 5.98 2.79
C GLN A 221 6.52 5.97 1.27
N ALA A 222 5.96 4.90 0.75
CA ALA A 222 5.79 4.75 -0.70
C ALA A 222 4.62 5.57 -1.24
N GLY A 223 3.63 5.85 -0.41
CA GLY A 223 2.44 6.59 -0.77
C GLY A 223 2.53 8.08 -0.43
N ALA A 224 2.19 8.46 0.80
CA ALA A 224 1.99 9.86 1.20
C ALA A 224 3.25 10.72 1.04
N TYR A 225 4.40 10.25 1.55
CA TYR A 225 5.67 10.93 1.39
C TYR A 225 6.05 11.10 -0.09
N SER A 226 5.93 10.02 -0.87
CA SER A 226 6.23 10.06 -2.31
C SER A 226 5.33 11.01 -3.10
N THR A 227 4.04 11.07 -2.79
CA THR A 227 3.11 12.01 -3.44
C THR A 227 3.42 13.46 -3.09
N GLN A 228 3.83 13.74 -1.85
CA GLN A 228 4.25 15.07 -1.42
C GLN A 228 5.50 15.54 -2.16
N LEU A 229 6.51 14.68 -2.29
CA LEU A 229 7.72 14.99 -3.06
C LEU A 229 7.42 15.24 -4.54
N GLN A 230 6.53 14.46 -5.14
CA GLN A 230 6.11 14.70 -6.52
C GLN A 230 5.41 16.04 -6.67
N THR A 231 4.57 16.43 -5.72
CA THR A 231 3.93 17.75 -5.70
C THR A 231 4.96 18.88 -5.74
N PHE A 232 6.01 18.81 -4.90
CA PHE A 232 7.09 19.81 -4.92
C PHE A 232 7.84 19.80 -6.26
N ASN A 233 8.20 18.65 -6.78
CA ASN A 233 8.88 18.55 -8.07
C ASN A 233 8.07 19.16 -9.21
N TYR A 234 6.76 18.96 -9.22
CA TYR A 234 5.90 19.51 -10.26
C TYR A 234 5.62 21.01 -10.08
N ALA A 235 5.52 21.50 -8.85
CA ALA A 235 5.44 22.94 -8.58
C ALA A 235 6.72 23.64 -9.04
N PHE A 236 7.91 23.08 -8.74
CA PHE A 236 9.18 23.65 -9.17
C PHE A 236 9.44 23.50 -10.68
N GLN A 237 8.96 22.45 -11.32
CA GLN A 237 9.03 22.33 -12.78
C GLN A 237 8.25 23.48 -13.44
N HIS A 238 7.15 23.91 -12.83
CA HIS A 238 6.41 25.07 -13.30
C HIS A 238 7.26 26.35 -13.23
N SER A 239 7.93 26.59 -12.11
CA SER A 239 8.83 27.74 -11.92
C SER A 239 10.03 27.70 -12.89
N ASP A 240 10.65 26.52 -13.10
CA ASP A 240 11.72 26.33 -14.06
C ASP A 240 11.29 26.64 -15.49
N ASN A 241 10.09 26.20 -15.85
CA ASN A 241 9.54 26.40 -17.19
C ASN A 241 9.24 27.90 -17.42
N PHE A 242 8.76 28.58 -16.40
CA PHE A 242 8.53 30.01 -16.45
C PHE A 242 9.84 30.78 -16.63
N MET A 243 10.92 30.40 -15.96
CA MET A 243 12.25 31.01 -16.10
C MET A 243 12.76 30.98 -17.54
N ASN A 244 12.40 29.94 -18.30
CA ASN A 244 12.89 29.76 -19.67
C ASN A 244 12.03 30.48 -20.73
N LEU A 245 10.84 30.99 -20.39
CA LEU A 245 10.00 31.75 -21.31
C LEU A 245 10.71 32.98 -21.93
N PRO A 246 11.42 33.82 -21.16
CA PRO A 246 12.11 34.99 -21.70
C PRO A 246 13.10 34.66 -22.82
N TYR A 247 13.75 33.50 -22.76
CA TYR A 247 14.70 33.09 -23.80
C TYR A 247 14.02 32.76 -25.12
N LEU A 248 12.87 32.09 -25.06
CA LEU A 248 12.03 31.81 -26.23
C LEU A 248 11.56 33.10 -26.90
N GLU A 249 11.05 34.04 -26.12
CA GLU A 249 10.56 35.32 -26.61
C GLU A 249 11.69 36.17 -27.20
N ARG A 250 12.85 36.22 -26.55
CA ARG A 250 14.06 36.89 -27.06
C ARG A 250 14.52 36.31 -28.41
N LEU A 251 14.48 34.99 -28.60
CA LEU A 251 14.83 34.35 -29.86
C LEU A 251 13.83 34.68 -30.95
N THR A 252 12.55 34.69 -30.64
CA THR A 252 11.48 35.04 -31.57
C THR A 252 11.57 36.50 -32.00
N LEU A 253 11.81 37.41 -31.06
CA LEU A 253 12.01 38.82 -31.36
C LEU A 253 13.28 39.10 -32.17
N LYS A 254 14.41 38.44 -31.85
CA LYS A 254 15.62 38.54 -32.68
C LYS A 254 15.40 37.99 -34.08
N SER A 255 14.52 37.01 -34.27
CA SER A 255 14.17 36.49 -35.60
C SER A 255 13.24 37.43 -36.38
N GLN A 256 12.37 38.16 -35.67
CA GLN A 256 11.44 39.14 -36.25
C GLN A 256 12.12 40.50 -36.49
N ASN A 257 13.03 40.91 -35.63
CA ASN A 257 13.75 42.19 -35.73
C ASN A 257 14.90 42.19 -36.74
N LYS A 258 15.01 41.20 -37.62
CA LYS A 258 15.88 41.27 -38.80
C LYS A 258 15.57 42.45 -39.73
N TYR A 259 14.45 43.13 -39.49
CA TYR A 259 13.95 44.27 -40.32
C TYR A 259 13.81 45.60 -39.59
N ALA A 260 14.15 45.70 -38.31
CA ALA A 260 14.12 46.96 -37.55
C ALA A 260 15.52 47.34 -37.10
N LEU A 261 16.42 47.57 -38.02
CA LEU A 261 17.61 48.38 -37.78
C LEU A 261 17.14 49.84 -37.79
N SER A 262 17.10 50.44 -36.58
CA SER A 262 17.02 51.89 -36.47
C SER A 262 18.19 52.51 -37.22
N PRO A 263 17.98 53.61 -37.93
CA PRO A 263 19.05 54.25 -38.75
C PRO A 263 20.17 54.89 -37.93
N THR A 264 20.11 54.91 -36.62
CA THR A 264 21.14 55.42 -35.72
C THR A 264 21.95 54.28 -35.14
N GLY A 265 23.08 53.99 -35.76
CA GLY A 265 23.98 52.90 -35.43
C GLY A 265 24.67 52.99 -34.09
N ASP A 266 23.98 52.89 -32.99
CA ASP A 266 24.55 52.71 -31.67
C ASP A 266 24.36 51.30 -31.21
N ALA A 267 25.42 50.49 -31.43
CA ALA A 267 25.47 49.05 -31.09
C ALA A 267 25.65 48.80 -29.58
N THR A 268 25.55 49.83 -28.75
CA THR A 268 25.82 49.74 -27.30
C THR A 268 24.59 49.48 -26.43
N ASP A 269 23.39 49.46 -26.99
CA ASP A 269 22.14 49.34 -26.22
C ASP A 269 21.48 47.96 -26.27
N VAL A 270 22.24 46.94 -26.65
CA VAL A 270 21.75 45.53 -26.63
C VAL A 270 21.79 44.95 -25.20
N GLY A 271 22.30 45.68 -24.22
CA GLY A 271 22.52 45.23 -22.84
C GLY A 271 21.29 45.38 -21.90
N THR A 272 20.31 46.16 -22.26
CA THR A 272 19.13 46.42 -21.43
C THR A 272 17.84 46.12 -22.20
N LEU A 273 17.69 44.88 -22.65
CA LEU A 273 16.33 44.38 -22.86
C LEU A 273 15.69 44.29 -21.49
N SER A 274 15.00 45.36 -21.09
CA SER A 274 14.03 45.38 -20.01
C SER A 274 13.19 44.09 -20.11
N PRO A 275 12.84 43.44 -19.01
CA PRO A 275 12.06 42.21 -19.06
C PRO A 275 10.87 42.41 -19.98
N LEU A 276 10.79 41.59 -21.03
CA LEU A 276 9.73 41.62 -22.05
C LEU A 276 8.34 41.23 -21.49
N PHE A 277 8.25 41.22 -20.19
CA PHE A 277 7.02 40.96 -19.46
C PHE A 277 6.33 42.28 -19.16
N THR A 278 5.27 42.59 -19.89
CA THR A 278 4.32 43.57 -19.41
C THR A 278 3.59 42.97 -18.19
N LYS A 279 3.31 43.75 -17.17
CA LYS A 279 2.60 43.33 -15.94
C LYS A 279 1.34 42.50 -16.19
N GLU A 280 0.69 42.67 -17.32
CA GLU A 280 -0.57 42.04 -17.68
C GLU A 280 -0.43 40.69 -18.39
N GLU A 281 0.77 40.35 -18.89
CA GLU A 281 0.98 39.16 -19.71
C GLU A 281 1.38 37.87 -18.94
N ASN A 282 1.67 38.01 -17.66
CA ASN A 282 2.30 36.91 -16.89
C ASN A 282 1.37 36.18 -15.94
N ALA A 283 0.22 36.77 -15.57
CA ALA A 283 -0.81 36.03 -14.85
C ALA A 283 -1.31 34.86 -15.71
N GLY A 284 -1.54 33.72 -15.11
CA GLY A 284 -2.00 32.57 -15.87
C GLY A 284 -2.57 31.48 -14.99
N LEU A 285 -3.43 30.68 -15.59
CA LEU A 285 -3.89 29.42 -15.03
C LEU A 285 -3.10 28.27 -15.66
N TRP A 286 -2.88 27.23 -14.90
CA TRP A 286 -2.22 26.03 -15.40
C TRP A 286 -2.82 24.76 -14.83
N LEU A 287 -2.73 23.69 -15.59
CA LEU A 287 -3.16 22.35 -15.26
C LEU A 287 -2.00 21.37 -15.49
N LYS A 288 -1.77 20.47 -14.57
CA LYS A 288 -0.66 19.51 -14.64
C LYS A 288 -1.03 18.13 -14.13
N PRO A 289 -1.55 17.22 -14.96
CA PRO A 289 -1.66 15.81 -14.63
C PRO A 289 -0.29 15.13 -14.60
N TYR A 290 -0.17 14.11 -13.74
CA TYR A 290 1.03 13.29 -13.62
C TYR A 290 0.72 11.85 -13.19
N ALA A 291 1.61 10.95 -13.52
CA ALA A 291 1.61 9.57 -13.01
C ALA A 291 3.05 9.05 -12.91
N SER A 292 3.29 8.16 -11.96
CA SER A 292 4.52 7.38 -11.89
C SER A 292 4.23 5.91 -11.63
N PHE A 293 5.02 5.06 -12.24
CA PHE A 293 4.94 3.60 -12.16
C PHE A 293 6.29 3.11 -11.66
N GLU A 294 6.32 2.60 -10.44
CA GLU A 294 7.57 2.40 -9.72
C GLU A 294 7.59 1.10 -8.94
N SER A 295 8.78 0.56 -8.80
CA SER A 295 9.10 -0.47 -7.83
C SER A 295 10.04 0.15 -6.78
N ILE A 296 9.60 0.19 -5.54
CA ILE A 296 10.30 0.80 -4.43
C ILE A 296 10.75 -0.31 -3.47
N PRO A 297 12.04 -0.71 -3.48
CA PRO A 297 12.59 -1.57 -2.45
C PRO A 297 12.78 -0.71 -1.18
N LEU A 298 11.90 -0.86 -0.21
CA LEU A 298 12.04 -0.14 1.06
C LEU A 298 13.17 -0.74 1.89
N ASN A 299 14.02 0.10 2.41
CA ASN A 299 15.04 -0.34 3.37
C ASN A 299 14.33 -0.85 4.64
N ASN A 300 14.72 -2.02 5.14
CA ASN A 300 14.06 -2.78 6.21
C ASN A 300 12.57 -3.09 5.95
N GLY A 301 12.11 -2.94 4.70
CA GLY A 301 10.72 -3.11 4.30
C GLY A 301 10.53 -4.01 3.09
N PRO A 302 9.30 -4.25 2.68
CA PRO A 302 9.01 -5.02 1.47
C PRO A 302 9.39 -4.23 0.21
N LYS A 303 9.52 -4.96 -0.90
CA LYS A 303 9.54 -4.37 -2.23
C LYS A 303 8.10 -4.04 -2.64
N VAL A 304 7.83 -2.75 -2.88
CA VAL A 304 6.50 -2.22 -3.17
C VAL A 304 6.35 -1.90 -4.65
N SER A 305 5.35 -2.47 -5.32
CA SER A 305 4.86 -1.96 -6.60
C SER A 305 3.99 -0.74 -6.31
N ASN A 306 4.37 0.42 -6.81
CA ASN A 306 3.74 1.69 -6.48
C ASN A 306 3.35 2.46 -7.74
N ILE A 307 2.11 2.94 -7.77
CA ILE A 307 1.61 3.84 -8.80
C ILE A 307 1.17 5.11 -8.08
N ASN A 308 1.86 6.22 -8.30
CA ASN A 308 1.39 7.53 -7.87
C ASN A 308 0.75 8.25 -9.05
N TYR A 309 -0.34 8.95 -8.81
CA TYR A 309 -1.05 9.72 -9.81
C TYR A 309 -1.67 10.97 -9.19
N GLY A 310 -1.93 11.94 -10.03
CA GLY A 310 -2.56 13.16 -9.56
C GLY A 310 -2.65 14.25 -10.60
N THR A 311 -3.16 15.37 -10.16
CA THR A 311 -3.20 16.59 -10.95
C THR A 311 -3.04 17.80 -10.05
N LEU A 312 -2.30 18.80 -10.54
CA LEU A 312 -2.20 20.12 -9.93
C LEU A 312 -2.89 21.13 -10.83
N ILE A 313 -3.62 22.04 -10.24
CA ILE A 313 -4.23 23.20 -10.89
C ILE A 313 -3.76 24.42 -10.13
N GLY A 314 -3.23 25.41 -10.82
CA GLY A 314 -2.72 26.60 -10.15
C GLY A 314 -2.88 27.87 -10.96
N HIS A 315 -2.69 28.97 -10.26
CA HIS A 315 -2.74 30.32 -10.78
C HIS A 315 -1.44 31.06 -10.42
N ASP A 316 -0.82 31.69 -11.42
CA ASP A 316 0.33 32.56 -11.25
C ASP A 316 -0.11 34.01 -11.19
N SER A 317 0.44 34.76 -10.28
CA SER A 317 0.34 36.23 -10.28
C SER A 317 1.14 36.79 -11.47
N GLU A 318 0.93 38.06 -11.73
CA GLU A 318 1.82 38.84 -12.57
C GLU A 318 3.25 38.88 -12.01
N LEU A 319 4.23 39.00 -12.89
CA LEU A 319 5.62 39.26 -12.52
C LEU A 319 5.70 40.68 -11.92
N THR A 320 6.06 40.78 -10.68
CA THR A 320 6.11 42.04 -9.92
C THR A 320 7.55 42.37 -9.56
N PRO A 321 8.10 43.48 -10.04
CA PRO A 321 9.40 43.97 -9.59
C PRO A 321 9.41 44.26 -8.08
N ILE A 322 10.48 43.83 -7.41
CA ILE A 322 10.69 44.09 -5.98
C ILE A 322 12.06 44.74 -5.76
N LYS A 323 12.38 45.04 -4.51
CA LYS A 323 13.68 45.67 -4.16
C LYS A 323 14.87 44.84 -4.63
N HIS A 324 16.00 45.48 -4.85
CA HIS A 324 17.29 44.89 -5.25
C HIS A 324 17.30 44.22 -6.65
N GLY A 325 16.36 44.60 -7.54
CA GLY A 325 16.33 44.12 -8.92
C GLY A 325 15.89 42.68 -9.08
N PHE A 326 15.12 42.16 -8.14
CA PHE A 326 14.41 40.89 -8.28
C PHE A 326 13.01 41.10 -8.83
N ASP A 327 12.53 40.14 -9.59
CA ASP A 327 11.14 40.00 -9.98
C ASP A 327 10.52 38.81 -9.21
N ARG A 328 9.27 38.99 -8.78
CA ARG A 328 8.54 37.99 -7.99
C ARG A 328 7.32 37.46 -8.76
N VAL A 329 7.10 36.16 -8.72
CA VAL A 329 5.84 35.50 -9.10
C VAL A 329 5.31 34.76 -7.87
N LEU A 330 4.02 34.94 -7.60
CA LEU A 330 3.30 34.18 -6.58
C LEU A 330 2.40 33.17 -7.30
N THR A 331 2.58 31.88 -7.00
CA THR A 331 1.78 30.79 -7.56
C THR A 331 0.97 30.12 -6.45
N SER A 332 -0.34 30.11 -6.57
CA SER A 332 -1.23 29.33 -5.68
C SER A 332 -1.75 28.12 -6.42
N TYR A 333 -1.79 26.98 -5.77
CA TYR A 333 -2.25 25.74 -6.40
C TYR A 333 -3.07 24.86 -5.46
N ILE A 334 -3.93 24.05 -6.06
CA ILE A 334 -4.64 22.96 -5.43
C ILE A 334 -4.26 21.68 -6.16
N GLY A 335 -4.28 20.56 -5.47
CA GLY A 335 -3.95 19.27 -6.05
C GLY A 335 -4.83 18.15 -5.54
N TYR A 336 -5.09 17.23 -6.43
CA TYR A 336 -5.54 15.89 -6.11
C TYR A 336 -4.38 14.94 -6.31
N ASN A 337 -4.15 14.06 -5.37
CA ASN A 337 -3.13 13.03 -5.44
C ASN A 337 -3.64 11.68 -4.94
N GLY A 338 -3.12 10.63 -5.51
CA GLY A 338 -3.43 9.28 -5.12
C GLY A 338 -2.22 8.38 -5.27
N ALA A 339 -2.28 7.24 -4.60
CA ALA A 339 -1.31 6.18 -4.75
C ALA A 339 -1.97 4.81 -4.62
N SER A 340 -1.45 3.84 -5.37
CA SER A 340 -1.81 2.43 -5.29
C SER A 340 -0.54 1.64 -5.04
N GLN A 341 -0.49 0.90 -3.93
CA GLN A 341 0.64 0.07 -3.55
C GLN A 341 0.24 -1.39 -3.49
N ARG A 342 1.15 -2.27 -3.93
CA ARG A 342 1.00 -3.72 -3.80
C ARG A 342 2.29 -4.34 -3.30
N PHE A 343 2.18 -5.17 -2.27
CA PHE A 343 3.31 -5.92 -1.70
C PHE A 343 2.81 -7.15 -0.92
N ASN A 344 3.47 -8.27 -1.06
CA ASN A 344 3.29 -9.49 -0.26
C ASN A 344 1.81 -9.86 0.05
N GLY A 345 0.91 -9.74 -0.94
CA GLY A 345 -0.52 -10.06 -0.77
C GLY A 345 -1.35 -8.94 -0.11
N VAL A 346 -0.79 -7.75 0.07
CA VAL A 346 -1.50 -6.55 0.53
C VAL A 346 -1.68 -5.60 -0.65
N ASP A 347 -2.90 -5.13 -0.86
CA ASP A 347 -3.25 -4.06 -1.77
C ASP A 347 -3.66 -2.82 -0.96
N ALA A 348 -2.98 -1.70 -1.16
CA ALA A 348 -3.27 -0.44 -0.49
C ALA A 348 -3.54 0.68 -1.49
N TYR A 349 -4.51 1.53 -1.16
CA TYR A 349 -4.90 2.68 -1.96
C TYR A 349 -5.00 3.90 -1.06
N GLN A 350 -4.60 5.04 -1.59
CA GLN A 350 -4.80 6.32 -0.90
C GLN A 350 -5.17 7.41 -1.89
N ASN A 351 -6.03 8.32 -1.46
CA ASN A 351 -6.46 9.47 -2.22
C ASN A 351 -6.52 10.69 -1.32
N GLY A 352 -6.06 11.81 -1.82
CA GLY A 352 -5.96 13.03 -1.04
C GLY A 352 -6.11 14.30 -1.86
N ALA A 353 -6.23 15.37 -1.15
CA ALA A 353 -6.21 16.71 -1.71
C ALA A 353 -5.22 17.59 -0.94
N LEU A 354 -4.65 18.54 -1.62
CA LEU A 354 -3.71 19.51 -1.03
C LEU A 354 -3.90 20.91 -1.60
N ILE A 355 -3.46 21.87 -0.83
CA ILE A 355 -3.30 23.27 -1.26
C ILE A 355 -1.85 23.66 -1.07
N GLY A 356 -1.36 24.56 -1.89
CA GLY A 356 0.00 25.06 -1.74
C GLY A 356 0.21 26.41 -2.39
N GLN A 357 1.32 27.01 -2.00
CA GLN A 357 1.74 28.30 -2.52
C GLN A 357 3.25 28.29 -2.77
N THR A 358 3.65 28.85 -3.90
CA THR A 358 5.04 29.02 -4.30
C THR A 358 5.34 30.49 -4.50
N ILE A 359 6.43 30.97 -3.91
CA ILE A 359 7.02 32.27 -4.19
C ILE A 359 8.28 32.02 -5.01
N THR A 360 8.33 32.55 -6.22
CA THR A 360 9.51 32.47 -7.07
C THR A 360 10.10 33.84 -7.27
N LEU A 361 11.40 33.98 -7.03
CA LEU A 361 12.21 35.18 -7.24
C LEU A 361 13.10 34.94 -8.44
N TYR A 362 13.11 35.88 -9.38
CA TYR A 362 13.95 35.86 -10.57
C TYR A 362 14.87 37.09 -10.56
N LYS A 363 16.14 36.89 -10.92
CA LYS A 363 17.08 37.98 -11.16
C LYS A 363 18.07 37.54 -12.22
N ASN A 364 18.07 38.20 -13.37
CA ASN A 364 18.91 37.83 -14.51
C ASN A 364 18.73 36.31 -14.84
N ASN A 365 19.79 35.55 -14.67
CA ASN A 365 19.85 34.12 -14.94
C ASN A 365 19.61 33.26 -13.70
N PHE A 366 19.33 33.86 -12.54
CA PHE A 366 19.09 33.18 -11.27
C PHE A 366 17.60 33.09 -10.96
N PHE A 367 17.17 31.98 -10.40
CA PHE A 367 15.87 31.85 -9.77
C PHE A 367 15.98 31.16 -8.41
N ASN A 368 15.08 31.53 -7.51
CA ASN A 368 14.86 30.85 -6.25
C ASN A 368 13.35 30.71 -6.02
N ALA A 369 12.88 29.47 -5.91
CA ALA A 369 11.48 29.15 -5.68
C ALA A 369 11.31 28.48 -4.31
N THR A 370 10.42 28.99 -3.49
CA THR A 370 10.04 28.38 -2.22
C THR A 370 8.57 28.02 -2.27
N THR A 371 8.24 26.77 -2.03
CA THR A 371 6.86 26.27 -1.97
C THR A 371 6.54 25.70 -0.61
N ALA A 372 5.32 25.95 -0.13
CA ALA A 372 4.75 25.28 1.02
C ALA A 372 3.42 24.66 0.61
N SER A 373 3.11 23.47 1.14
CA SER A 373 1.83 22.80 0.90
C SER A 373 1.33 22.09 2.15
N PHE A 374 0.01 21.97 2.21
CA PHE A 374 -0.71 21.26 3.25
C PHE A 374 -1.84 20.45 2.61
N GLY A 375 -2.08 19.25 3.11
CA GLY A 375 -3.11 18.38 2.58
C GLY A 375 -3.52 17.27 3.54
N ALA A 376 -4.54 16.55 3.13
CA ALA A 376 -5.01 15.35 3.81
C ALA A 376 -5.27 14.24 2.79
N SER A 377 -5.09 13.02 3.23
CA SER A 377 -5.30 11.82 2.44
C SER A 377 -6.01 10.76 3.27
N THR A 378 -6.94 10.05 2.64
CA THR A 378 -7.53 8.83 3.20
C THR A 378 -6.96 7.64 2.48
N GLY A 379 -6.66 6.59 3.21
CA GLY A 379 -6.16 5.34 2.67
C GLY A 379 -7.01 4.16 3.10
N SER A 380 -6.92 3.10 2.33
CA SER A 380 -7.43 1.78 2.68
C SER A 380 -6.41 0.73 2.29
N SER A 381 -6.31 -0.33 3.07
CA SER A 381 -5.58 -1.53 2.66
C SER A 381 -6.47 -2.76 2.78
N THR A 382 -6.27 -3.70 1.88
CA THR A 382 -6.95 -4.99 1.87
C THR A 382 -5.91 -6.09 1.98
N ASN A 383 -6.14 -7.02 2.89
CA ASN A 383 -5.24 -8.10 3.21
C ASN A 383 -6.05 -9.36 3.61
N MET A 384 -5.37 -10.40 4.08
CA MET A 384 -6.00 -11.67 4.46
C MET A 384 -7.06 -11.58 5.57
N TYR A 385 -7.05 -10.52 6.39
CA TYR A 385 -8.03 -10.29 7.47
C TYR A 385 -9.19 -9.38 7.05
N GLY A 386 -9.18 -8.86 5.82
CA GLY A 386 -10.19 -7.95 5.30
C GLY A 386 -9.63 -6.57 4.96
N SER A 387 -10.49 -5.57 5.00
CA SER A 387 -10.15 -4.18 4.65
C SER A 387 -10.06 -3.30 5.89
N GLU A 388 -9.13 -2.35 5.86
CA GLU A 388 -8.93 -1.34 6.89
C GLU A 388 -8.83 0.05 6.28
N HIS A 389 -9.08 1.09 7.08
CA HIS A 389 -9.05 2.48 6.64
C HIS A 389 -8.22 3.33 7.60
N TYR A 390 -7.49 4.29 7.05
CA TYR A 390 -6.67 5.22 7.80
C TYR A 390 -6.68 6.61 7.16
N THR A 391 -6.37 7.61 7.96
CA THR A 391 -6.29 9.01 7.52
C THR A 391 -4.90 9.56 7.79
N MET A 392 -4.39 10.37 6.86
CA MET A 392 -3.09 10.99 6.94
C MET A 392 -3.19 12.50 6.72
N LEU A 393 -2.38 13.25 7.45
CA LEU A 393 -2.10 14.66 7.18
C LEU A 393 -0.73 14.79 6.55
N LEU A 394 -0.63 15.66 5.55
CA LEU A 394 0.59 15.95 4.83
C LEU A 394 0.86 17.45 4.91
N ALA A 395 2.09 17.80 5.22
CA ALA A 395 2.55 19.18 5.16
C ALA A 395 4.00 19.21 4.70
N GLY A 396 4.43 20.33 4.17
CA GLY A 396 5.84 20.46 3.86
C GLY A 396 6.19 21.79 3.25
N ILE A 397 7.49 22.04 3.25
CA ILE A 397 8.11 23.20 2.64
C ILE A 397 9.31 22.75 1.82
N ALA A 398 9.51 23.37 0.67
CA ALA A 398 10.66 23.08 -0.17
C ALA A 398 11.20 24.37 -0.79
N ASN A 399 12.51 24.38 -1.04
CA ASN A 399 13.18 25.45 -1.77
C ASN A 399 14.02 24.85 -2.91
N LYS A 400 13.95 25.48 -4.07
CA LYS A 400 14.80 25.17 -5.21
C LYS A 400 15.44 26.43 -5.75
N ALA A 401 16.76 26.43 -5.84
CA ALA A 401 17.53 27.48 -6.48
C ALA A 401 18.21 26.94 -7.74
N GLY A 402 18.32 27.76 -8.77
CA GLY A 402 18.99 27.40 -10.01
C GLY A 402 19.54 28.62 -10.75
N TYR A 403 20.48 28.34 -11.66
CA TYR A 403 21.14 29.36 -12.46
C TYR A 403 21.26 28.93 -13.93
N ASN A 404 20.93 29.82 -14.87
CA ASN A 404 21.03 29.56 -16.30
C ASN A 404 22.38 30.02 -16.85
N LEU A 405 23.21 29.06 -17.25
CA LEU A 405 24.43 29.30 -17.99
C LEU A 405 24.11 29.25 -19.48
N GLU A 406 24.18 30.40 -20.15
CA GLU A 406 23.83 30.54 -21.55
C GLU A 406 25.04 30.28 -22.46
N PHE A 407 24.83 29.45 -23.48
CA PHE A 407 25.80 29.18 -24.55
C PHE A 407 25.20 29.49 -25.91
N LYS A 408 26.04 29.88 -26.86
CA LYS A 408 25.65 30.18 -28.24
C LYS A 408 24.50 31.21 -28.33
N ASN A 409 24.62 32.31 -27.57
CA ASN A 409 23.61 33.37 -27.49
C ASN A 409 22.23 32.85 -27.04
N GLY A 410 22.18 32.01 -26.01
CA GLY A 410 20.94 31.46 -25.42
C GLY A 410 20.31 30.30 -26.21
N LYS A 411 20.96 29.79 -27.26
CA LYS A 411 20.46 28.58 -27.98
C LYS A 411 20.55 27.32 -27.13
N ILE A 412 21.56 27.26 -26.25
CA ILE A 412 21.77 26.16 -25.32
C ILE A 412 21.88 26.77 -23.92
N ILE A 413 21.18 26.20 -22.96
CA ILE A 413 21.20 26.60 -21.55
C ILE A 413 21.56 25.38 -20.74
N LEU A 414 22.58 25.51 -19.90
CA LEU A 414 22.89 24.56 -18.83
C LEU A 414 22.39 25.16 -17.52
N GLN A 415 21.45 24.47 -16.86
CA GLN A 415 20.81 24.92 -15.63
C GLN A 415 21.15 23.99 -14.46
N PRO A 416 22.26 24.23 -13.74
CA PRO A 416 22.46 23.61 -12.44
C PRO A 416 21.40 24.10 -11.45
N SER A 417 20.95 23.22 -10.58
CA SER A 417 19.97 23.53 -9.55
C SER A 417 20.18 22.67 -8.31
N PHE A 418 19.70 23.18 -7.19
CA PHE A 418 19.70 22.47 -5.91
C PHE A 418 18.33 22.60 -5.26
N LEU A 419 17.79 21.46 -4.84
CA LEU A 419 16.52 21.39 -4.12
C LEU A 419 16.76 20.85 -2.71
N ILE A 420 16.12 21.48 -1.74
CA ILE A 420 15.95 21.00 -0.38
C ILE A 420 14.47 21.01 -0.03
N SER A 421 13.99 19.93 0.60
CA SER A 421 12.61 19.91 1.11
C SER A 421 12.54 19.29 2.49
N TYR A 422 11.57 19.74 3.26
CA TYR A 422 11.12 19.13 4.50
C TYR A 422 9.68 18.70 4.32
N THR A 423 9.40 17.44 4.67
CA THR A 423 8.08 16.84 4.58
C THR A 423 7.67 16.25 5.92
N PHE A 424 6.45 16.52 6.30
CA PHE A 424 5.77 15.97 7.46
C PHE A 424 4.59 15.13 7.00
N VAL A 425 4.50 13.89 7.47
CA VAL A 425 3.35 13.00 7.26
C VAL A 425 2.93 12.43 8.60
N ASN A 426 1.69 12.65 8.99
CA ASN A 426 1.11 12.09 10.20
C ASN A 426 -0.03 11.15 9.85
N THR A 427 0.13 9.86 10.14
CA THR A 427 -0.94 8.86 10.05
C THR A 427 -1.63 8.76 11.41
N PHE A 428 -2.95 8.98 11.45
CA PHE A 428 -3.70 8.88 12.70
C PHE A 428 -3.80 7.43 13.17
N ASP A 429 -3.89 7.26 14.48
CA ASP A 429 -4.09 5.95 15.11
C ASP A 429 -5.39 5.30 14.61
N TYR A 430 -5.34 3.99 14.36
CA TYR A 430 -6.50 3.21 13.97
C TYR A 430 -6.36 1.75 14.43
N ASN A 431 -7.43 0.98 14.34
CA ASN A 431 -7.38 -0.47 14.49
C ASN A 431 -7.34 -1.10 13.11
N ASN A 432 -6.38 -1.99 12.89
CA ASN A 432 -6.28 -2.69 11.61
C ASN A 432 -7.29 -3.85 11.52
N SER A 433 -7.37 -4.46 10.34
CA SER A 433 -8.29 -5.58 10.06
C SER A 433 -7.99 -6.86 10.89
N ALA A 434 -6.79 -6.99 11.41
CA ALA A 434 -6.41 -8.09 12.32
C ALA A 434 -6.69 -7.78 13.81
N GLY A 435 -7.34 -6.64 14.13
CA GLY A 435 -7.68 -6.24 15.49
C GLY A 435 -6.55 -5.59 16.29
N LEU A 436 -5.40 -5.30 15.67
CA LEU A 436 -4.27 -4.64 16.33
C LEU A 436 -4.44 -3.12 16.30
N ARG A 437 -4.12 -2.46 17.40
CA ARG A 437 -4.04 -1.00 17.43
C ARG A 437 -2.75 -0.52 16.78
N ILE A 438 -2.89 0.22 15.71
CA ILE A 438 -1.77 0.86 14.99
C ILE A 438 -1.59 2.28 15.51
N LYS A 439 -0.36 2.60 15.91
CA LYS A 439 0.07 3.94 16.34
C LYS A 439 1.25 4.36 15.49
N SER A 440 1.19 5.52 14.88
CA SER A 440 2.26 6.05 14.04
C SER A 440 2.75 7.37 14.61
N ASP A 441 4.04 7.45 14.89
CA ASP A 441 4.67 8.74 15.09
C ASP A 441 4.79 9.47 13.74
N PRO A 442 4.69 10.80 13.71
CA PRO A 442 4.82 11.55 12.46
C PRO A 442 6.16 11.29 11.77
N LEU A 443 6.12 11.09 10.46
CA LEU A 443 7.31 11.06 9.62
C LEU A 443 7.82 12.49 9.42
N HIS A 444 9.08 12.72 9.75
CA HIS A 444 9.82 13.95 9.47
C HIS A 444 10.95 13.60 8.49
N ALA A 445 10.88 14.11 7.27
CA ALA A 445 11.84 13.76 6.23
C ALA A 445 12.45 15.01 5.59
N ILE A 446 13.74 14.96 5.32
CA ILE A 446 14.47 15.97 4.56
C ILE A 446 14.96 15.31 3.26
N GLN A 447 14.75 15.98 2.14
CA GLN A 447 15.29 15.56 0.85
C GLN A 447 16.25 16.61 0.30
N LEU A 448 17.38 16.15 -0.23
CA LEU A 448 18.37 16.94 -0.96
C LEU A 448 18.44 16.43 -2.39
N ALA A 449 18.34 17.33 -3.37
CA ALA A 449 18.38 16.94 -4.79
C ALA A 449 19.15 17.96 -5.64
N PRO A 450 20.49 17.85 -5.74
CA PRO A 450 21.25 18.54 -6.77
C PRO A 450 20.88 17.97 -8.14
N GLY A 451 20.80 18.83 -9.13
CA GLY A 451 20.45 18.45 -10.49
C GLY A 451 21.01 19.40 -11.54
N ILE A 452 21.00 18.91 -12.76
CA ILE A 452 21.41 19.66 -13.95
C ILE A 452 20.37 19.44 -15.04
N LYS A 453 19.97 20.52 -15.71
CA LYS A 453 19.12 20.49 -16.89
C LYS A 453 19.85 21.11 -18.08
N LEU A 454 19.86 20.43 -19.21
CA LEU A 454 20.40 20.93 -20.49
C LEU A 454 19.23 21.22 -21.41
N ILE A 455 19.05 22.48 -21.79
CA ILE A 455 17.92 22.97 -22.56
C ILE A 455 18.42 23.47 -23.91
N ALA A 456 17.73 23.09 -24.99
CA ALA A 456 17.97 23.61 -26.31
C ALA A 456 16.81 24.49 -26.77
N ASN A 457 17.10 25.71 -27.21
CA ASN A 457 16.13 26.66 -27.73
C ASN A 457 16.13 26.61 -29.26
N THR A 458 15.01 26.22 -29.86
CA THR A 458 14.86 26.16 -31.33
C THR A 458 14.16 27.42 -31.87
N LYS A 459 14.42 27.74 -33.12
CA LYS A 459 13.77 28.88 -33.81
C LYS A 459 12.26 28.70 -33.97
N SER A 460 11.75 27.45 -33.94
CA SER A 460 10.32 27.13 -34.05
C SER A 460 9.57 27.20 -32.71
N GLY A 461 10.25 27.65 -31.62
CA GLY A 461 9.64 27.80 -30.31
C GLY A 461 9.58 26.50 -29.50
N TRP A 462 10.23 25.42 -29.95
CA TRP A 462 10.40 24.21 -29.16
C TRP A 462 11.58 24.32 -28.23
N GLN A 463 11.43 23.84 -26.99
CA GLN A 463 12.49 23.72 -25.98
C GLN A 463 12.58 22.29 -25.47
N PRO A 464 13.23 21.39 -26.20
CA PRO A 464 13.60 20.09 -25.65
C PRO A 464 14.67 20.25 -24.54
N TYR A 465 14.63 19.41 -23.52
CA TYR A 465 15.61 19.37 -22.47
C TYR A 465 15.91 17.96 -21.98
N LEU A 466 17.11 17.78 -21.47
CA LEU A 466 17.53 16.62 -20.69
C LEU A 466 17.74 17.08 -19.23
N ALA A 467 17.36 16.23 -18.27
CA ALA A 467 17.54 16.52 -16.86
C ALA A 467 18.11 15.28 -16.14
N ILE A 468 18.95 15.54 -15.16
CA ILE A 468 19.48 14.54 -14.25
C ILE A 468 19.55 15.13 -12.85
N SER A 469 19.16 14.35 -11.83
CA SER A 469 19.23 14.72 -10.42
C SER A 469 19.59 13.50 -9.59
N MET A 470 20.41 13.69 -8.57
CA MET A 470 20.64 12.69 -7.52
C MET A 470 19.78 13.07 -6.32
N ILE A 471 19.06 12.12 -5.76
CA ILE A 471 18.13 12.37 -4.66
C ILE A 471 18.56 11.59 -3.43
N TRP A 472 18.78 12.30 -2.33
CA TRP A 472 19.06 11.74 -1.02
C TRP A 472 17.91 12.07 -0.06
N ASN A 473 17.43 11.05 0.63
CA ASN A 473 16.46 11.19 1.71
C ASN A 473 17.19 11.07 3.05
N ILE A 474 16.92 11.99 3.96
CA ILE A 474 17.51 12.05 5.28
C ILE A 474 16.38 12.13 6.30
N LEU A 475 16.51 11.40 7.41
CA LEU A 475 15.51 11.37 8.50
C LEU A 475 14.13 10.82 8.08
N ASP A 476 14.06 10.11 6.96
CA ASP A 476 12.81 9.60 6.40
C ASP A 476 12.36 8.25 6.97
N LYS A 477 12.76 7.88 8.18
CA LYS A 477 12.42 6.60 8.79
C LYS A 477 11.02 6.62 9.39
N THR A 478 10.24 5.59 9.07
CA THR A 478 8.93 5.39 9.70
C THR A 478 9.08 4.93 11.15
N ASN A 479 8.16 5.32 12.02
CA ASN A 479 8.07 4.86 13.39
C ASN A 479 6.62 4.47 13.70
N VAL A 480 6.33 3.18 13.54
CA VAL A 480 4.98 2.62 13.69
C VAL A 480 5.01 1.51 14.71
N LYS A 481 3.97 1.44 15.54
CA LYS A 481 3.74 0.37 16.51
C LYS A 481 2.43 -0.34 16.20
N ALA A 482 2.44 -1.66 16.36
CA ALA A 482 1.26 -2.49 16.37
C ALA A 482 1.07 -3.01 17.81
N ASN A 483 0.03 -2.55 18.51
CA ASN A 483 -0.08 -2.59 19.97
C ASN A 483 1.19 -1.99 20.60
N ASP A 484 1.93 -2.79 21.38
CA ASP A 484 3.18 -2.35 22.04
C ASP A 484 4.44 -2.74 21.24
N THR A 485 4.29 -3.43 20.10
CA THR A 485 5.43 -3.89 19.29
C THR A 485 5.81 -2.85 18.26
N ARG A 486 7.06 -2.38 18.31
CA ARG A 486 7.63 -1.49 17.30
C ARG A 486 7.92 -2.27 16.01
N LEU A 487 7.38 -1.79 14.91
CA LEU A 487 7.62 -2.34 13.58
C LEU A 487 8.97 -1.86 13.03
N PRO A 488 9.53 -2.54 12.00
CA PRO A 488 10.77 -2.10 11.36
C PRO A 488 10.67 -0.67 10.82
N GLU A 489 11.71 0.12 11.07
CA GLU A 489 11.84 1.47 10.52
C GLU A 489 12.15 1.38 9.03
N MET A 490 11.22 1.82 8.20
CA MET A 490 11.36 1.79 6.75
C MET A 490 11.80 3.15 6.22
N SER A 491 12.66 3.14 5.20
CA SER A 491 13.13 4.34 4.49
C SER A 491 13.31 4.06 3.01
N ILE A 492 13.51 5.12 2.21
CA ILE A 492 13.82 5.02 0.78
C ILE A 492 15.30 5.34 0.57
N ASP A 493 16.04 4.40 0.01
CA ASP A 493 17.45 4.61 -0.33
C ASP A 493 17.63 5.71 -1.39
N PRO A 494 18.82 6.31 -1.48
CA PRO A 494 19.13 7.29 -2.51
C PRO A 494 18.89 6.75 -3.91
N TYR A 495 18.45 7.62 -4.81
CA TYR A 495 18.19 7.24 -6.20
C TYR A 495 18.55 8.34 -7.19
N LEU A 496 18.80 7.92 -8.41
CA LEU A 496 19.04 8.78 -9.55
C LEU A 496 17.72 9.00 -10.30
N GLN A 497 17.45 10.24 -10.69
CA GLN A 497 16.34 10.60 -11.56
C GLN A 497 16.90 11.28 -12.81
N TYR A 498 16.58 10.76 -13.99
CA TYR A 498 17.03 11.31 -15.25
C TYR A 498 15.99 11.13 -16.34
N GLY A 499 16.00 12.01 -17.32
CA GLY A 499 15.02 11.91 -18.39
C GLY A 499 15.00 13.12 -19.30
N LEU A 500 13.94 13.20 -20.06
CA LEU A 500 13.75 14.23 -21.08
C LEU A 500 12.39 14.92 -20.93
N GLY A 501 12.35 16.12 -21.43
CA GLY A 501 11.11 16.88 -21.52
C GLY A 501 11.10 17.83 -22.70
N LEU A 502 9.96 18.38 -22.93
CA LEU A 502 9.69 19.27 -24.04
C LEU A 502 8.73 20.36 -23.60
N GLN A 503 9.04 21.58 -23.98
CA GLN A 503 8.16 22.73 -23.78
C GLN A 503 7.95 23.45 -25.10
N LYS A 504 6.75 24.00 -25.31
CA LYS A 504 6.42 24.79 -26.50
C LYS A 504 5.39 25.87 -26.19
N THR A 505 5.66 27.08 -26.63
CA THR A 505 4.65 28.13 -26.69
C THR A 505 3.75 27.89 -27.91
N LEU A 506 2.46 27.68 -27.65
CA LEU A 506 1.43 27.47 -28.66
C LEU A 506 0.63 28.76 -28.81
N LYS A 507 0.77 29.47 -29.96
CA LYS A 507 0.22 30.80 -30.14
C LYS A 507 0.58 31.72 -28.96
N ASN A 508 0.20 32.94 -28.95
CA ASN A 508 0.68 33.91 -27.92
C ASN A 508 0.18 33.67 -26.49
N ASN A 509 -0.77 32.74 -26.27
CA ASN A 509 -1.48 32.62 -24.99
C ASN A 509 -1.30 31.27 -24.28
N TYR A 510 -0.70 30.26 -24.90
CA TYR A 510 -0.61 28.92 -24.32
C TYR A 510 0.82 28.42 -24.28
N LEU A 511 1.18 27.79 -23.17
CA LEU A 511 2.42 27.04 -23.01
C LEU A 511 2.07 25.58 -22.71
N ALA A 512 2.52 24.68 -23.55
CA ALA A 512 2.41 23.24 -23.32
C ALA A 512 3.77 22.66 -22.94
N TYR A 513 3.77 21.66 -22.05
CA TYR A 513 4.97 20.93 -21.67
C TYR A 513 4.65 19.47 -21.37
N ALA A 514 5.64 18.62 -21.60
CA ALA A 514 5.60 17.20 -21.28
C ALA A 514 6.98 16.75 -20.78
N GLN A 515 7.01 15.78 -19.90
CA GLN A 515 8.24 15.23 -19.33
C GLN A 515 8.07 13.74 -19.04
N ALA A 516 9.15 12.99 -19.28
CA ALA A 516 9.31 11.60 -18.86
C ALA A 516 10.64 11.48 -18.13
N MET A 517 10.60 10.94 -16.91
CA MET A 517 11.77 10.72 -16.05
C MET A 517 11.85 9.26 -15.64
N ILE A 518 13.06 8.72 -15.64
CA ILE A 518 13.39 7.38 -15.16
C ILE A 518 14.00 7.53 -13.76
N HIS A 519 13.60 6.66 -12.85
CA HIS A 519 14.17 6.53 -11.51
C HIS A 519 14.99 5.24 -11.43
N SER A 520 16.15 5.29 -10.77
CA SER A 520 17.04 4.13 -10.61
C SER A 520 17.74 4.17 -9.25
N GLY A 521 17.66 3.08 -8.47
CA GLY A 521 18.20 2.96 -7.12
C GLY A 521 17.13 2.69 -6.08
N GLY A 522 17.01 3.51 -5.05
CA GLY A 522 15.96 3.39 -4.03
C GLY A 522 14.53 3.48 -4.57
N ARG A 523 14.35 4.01 -5.77
CA ARG A 523 13.13 3.95 -6.57
C ARG A 523 13.49 3.52 -7.98
N ASN A 524 12.72 2.62 -8.56
CA ASN A 524 12.97 2.13 -9.92
C ASN A 524 11.68 2.22 -10.73
N GLY A 525 11.72 2.92 -11.86
CA GLY A 525 10.53 3.07 -12.68
C GLY A 525 10.53 4.34 -13.53
N ILE A 526 9.34 4.76 -13.94
CA ILE A 526 9.14 5.92 -14.81
C ILE A 526 8.08 6.84 -14.22
N SER A 527 8.31 8.15 -14.32
CA SER A 527 7.32 9.19 -14.06
C SER A 527 7.05 10.01 -15.30
N LEU A 528 5.79 10.30 -15.52
CA LEU A 528 5.26 11.06 -16.66
C LEU A 528 4.50 12.26 -16.15
N SER A 529 4.68 13.40 -16.77
CA SER A 529 3.84 14.58 -16.56
C SER A 529 3.61 15.33 -17.85
N ALA A 530 2.45 15.94 -17.96
CA ALA A 530 2.14 16.88 -19.02
C ALA A 530 1.48 18.11 -18.41
N GLY A 531 1.43 19.21 -19.11
CA GLY A 531 0.73 20.38 -18.61
C GLY A 531 0.47 21.41 -19.66
N LEU A 532 -0.50 22.23 -19.34
CA LEU A 532 -0.90 23.38 -20.13
C LEU A 532 -1.03 24.58 -19.23
N ARG A 533 -0.43 25.70 -19.65
CA ARG A 533 -0.61 27.01 -19.04
C ARG A 533 -1.23 27.94 -20.04
N TRP A 534 -2.25 28.70 -19.66
CA TRP A 534 -2.84 29.77 -20.45
C TRP A 534 -2.71 31.10 -19.74
N LYS A 535 -2.27 32.10 -20.49
CA LYS A 535 -2.16 33.46 -19.98
C LYS A 535 -3.55 34.06 -19.77
N ILE A 536 -3.76 34.71 -18.65
CA ILE A 536 -4.96 35.48 -18.33
C ILE A 536 -4.54 36.96 -18.35
N GLY A 537 -4.98 37.68 -19.35
CA GLY A 537 -4.77 39.13 -19.47
C GLY A 537 -5.83 39.73 -20.38
N LYS A 538 -6.23 40.94 -20.14
CA LYS A 538 -7.10 41.70 -21.04
C LYS A 538 -6.32 41.93 -22.33
N ASN A 539 -6.80 41.37 -23.47
CA ASN A 539 -6.47 41.91 -24.77
C ASN A 539 -6.99 43.38 -24.80
N LYS A 540 -6.12 44.32 -24.65
CA LYS A 540 -6.40 45.71 -25.06
C LYS A 540 -6.14 45.88 -26.51
#